data_f1215a02383b7e973aba4416ef990f14
#
_entry.id   f1215a02383b7e973aba4416ef990f14
#
_cell.length_a   1.000
_cell.length_b   1.000
_cell.length_c   1.000
_cell.angle_alpha   90.00
_cell.angle_beta   90.00
_cell.angle_gamma   90.00
#
_symmetry.space_group_name_H-M   'P 1'
#
loop_
_entity.id
_entity.type
_entity.pdbx_description
1 polymer ?
#
loop_
_entity_poly.entity_id
_entity_poly.type
_entity_poly.pdbx_seq_one_letter_code
_entity_poly.pdbx_strand_id
1 'polypeptide(L)'
;MSSAAIMRPPLKLRVLGTSVTLLEILRVRAEQELGINIEYLLHSVEDAQRIAVMQPDSYDLYDQWFHNIDFVWPARAIQPLEIKRLKYWDEVNELAKFGTLTGELADGSVPSQRLYVQRDLHLSSQPSDRISMLPLTHNADSFAYHVDRLPDALRGEEESWGWLLHPALTGAVALQEDAAMGGIDAALAMQGGGMARFSDIGNLSLEEIDVLTEELTQLNHQGHFAAFWSTQEQACDLIDNRHVEVQSLWAPIYFRRHFHQRGYKMAHPKEGYRAWYGGMSLSRCVTGSIKDAAYEYLNWWQSGWPGAVMARQGSYISNPQRSRAHLSLAEWDFWYGGKPAADLLFDAHGAPLIPVGEIRDGGSYTHRMGTNWKQKKD
;
A
#
# COMPACT_ATOMS: atom_id res chain seq x y z
N MET A 1 10.26 25.86 -50.18
CA MET A 1 9.07 25.15 -49.71
C MET A 1 9.46 24.46 -48.39
N SER A 2 9.08 25.07 -47.28
CA SER A 2 9.38 24.55 -45.96
C SER A 2 8.39 23.40 -45.68
N SER A 3 8.90 22.18 -45.55
CA SER A 3 8.10 21.03 -45.13
C SER A 3 7.76 21.23 -43.64
N ALA A 4 6.53 21.65 -43.36
CA ALA A 4 6.00 21.63 -42.01
C ALA A 4 5.98 20.17 -41.57
N ALA A 5 6.88 19.81 -40.65
CA ALA A 5 6.84 18.51 -39.98
C ALA A 5 5.47 18.37 -39.31
N ILE A 6 4.67 17.44 -39.77
CA ILE A 6 3.42 17.08 -39.13
C ILE A 6 3.82 16.53 -37.77
N MET A 7 3.71 17.37 -36.74
CA MET A 7 3.89 16.92 -35.35
C MET A 7 2.77 15.89 -35.07
N ARG A 8 3.16 14.63 -34.97
CA ARG A 8 2.24 13.61 -34.47
C ARG A 8 1.82 14.01 -33.05
N PRO A 9 0.53 13.93 -32.72
CA PRO A 9 0.11 14.21 -31.36
C PRO A 9 0.90 13.27 -30.41
N PRO A 10 1.31 13.77 -29.23
CA PRO A 10 2.02 12.94 -28.26
C PRO A 10 1.19 11.70 -27.93
N LEU A 11 1.86 10.57 -27.74
CA LEU A 11 1.21 9.32 -27.34
C LEU A 11 0.49 9.54 -26.01
N LYS A 12 -0.75 9.06 -25.91
CA LYS A 12 -1.56 9.12 -24.68
C LYS A 12 -1.51 7.76 -23.99
N LEU A 13 -1.05 7.75 -22.74
CA LEU A 13 -1.02 6.58 -21.87
C LEU A 13 -2.10 6.73 -20.79
N ARG A 14 -2.99 5.76 -20.66
CA ARG A 14 -4.07 5.72 -19.68
C ARG A 14 -3.69 4.81 -18.53
N VAL A 15 -3.65 5.35 -17.31
CA VAL A 15 -3.28 4.62 -16.09
C VAL A 15 -4.49 4.57 -15.17
N LEU A 16 -5.07 3.39 -15.01
CA LEU A 16 -6.18 3.12 -14.09
C LEU A 16 -5.64 2.85 -12.70
N GLY A 17 -6.28 3.40 -11.67
CA GLY A 17 -5.91 3.14 -10.28
C GLY A 17 -6.59 4.09 -9.30
N THR A 18 -5.94 4.32 -8.16
CA THR A 18 -6.46 5.15 -7.09
C THR A 18 -5.56 6.36 -6.82
N SER A 19 -6.09 7.36 -6.11
CA SER A 19 -5.33 8.55 -5.69
C SER A 19 -4.26 8.26 -4.61
N VAL A 20 -4.14 7.03 -4.14
CA VAL A 20 -3.13 6.64 -3.13
C VAL A 20 -1.71 6.69 -3.72
N THR A 21 -1.56 6.22 -4.96
CA THR A 21 -0.28 6.11 -5.67
C THR A 21 -0.22 7.00 -6.91
N LEU A 22 -1.34 7.21 -7.60
CA LEU A 22 -1.41 8.04 -8.81
C LEU A 22 -1.56 9.52 -8.44
N LEU A 23 -0.45 10.14 -8.04
CA LEU A 23 -0.41 11.53 -7.61
C LEU A 23 -0.17 12.47 -8.78
N GLU A 24 -0.84 13.62 -8.78
CA GLU A 24 -0.72 14.63 -9.85
C GLU A 24 0.74 15.11 -10.04
N ILE A 25 1.50 15.26 -8.97
CA ILE A 25 2.92 15.63 -9.04
C ILE A 25 3.75 14.60 -9.83
N LEU A 26 3.41 13.31 -9.71
CA LEU A 26 4.07 12.24 -10.48
C LEU A 26 3.67 12.29 -11.95
N ARG A 27 2.38 12.50 -12.24
CA ARG A 27 1.86 12.61 -13.61
C ARG A 27 2.55 13.73 -14.38
N VAL A 28 2.52 14.94 -13.81
CA VAL A 28 3.09 16.14 -14.46
C VAL A 28 4.57 15.96 -14.77
N ARG A 29 5.34 15.42 -13.82
CA ARG A 29 6.76 15.22 -14.04
C ARG A 29 7.06 14.10 -15.04
N ALA A 30 6.29 13.00 -14.99
CA ALA A 30 6.44 11.93 -15.98
C ALA A 30 6.17 12.42 -17.42
N GLU A 31 5.12 13.21 -17.61
CA GLU A 31 4.83 13.82 -18.92
C GLU A 31 6.00 14.69 -19.43
N GLN A 32 6.57 15.50 -18.55
CA GLN A 32 7.71 16.36 -18.89
C GLN A 32 8.98 15.58 -19.26
N GLU A 33 9.27 14.52 -18.51
CA GLU A 33 10.50 13.74 -18.69
C GLU A 33 10.40 12.73 -19.84
N LEU A 34 9.18 12.19 -20.11
CA LEU A 34 8.97 11.17 -21.12
C LEU A 34 8.43 11.71 -22.46
N GLY A 35 7.92 12.94 -22.48
CA GLY A 35 7.33 13.54 -23.68
C GLY A 35 6.06 12.83 -24.16
N ILE A 36 5.29 12.24 -23.26
CA ILE A 36 4.01 11.57 -23.53
C ILE A 36 2.91 12.25 -22.72
N ASN A 37 1.65 12.12 -23.16
CA ASN A 37 0.50 12.51 -22.34
C ASN A 37 0.09 11.35 -21.46
N ILE A 38 -0.16 11.62 -20.18
CA ILE A 38 -0.61 10.62 -19.20
C ILE A 38 -1.98 11.02 -18.67
N GLU A 39 -2.93 10.12 -18.78
CA GLU A 39 -4.26 10.28 -18.19
C GLU A 39 -4.40 9.32 -17.02
N TYR A 40 -4.62 9.85 -15.82
CA TYR A 40 -4.99 9.07 -14.65
C TYR A 40 -6.50 8.84 -14.61
N LEU A 41 -6.92 7.59 -14.63
CA LEU A 41 -8.30 7.15 -14.46
C LEU A 41 -8.48 6.76 -12.99
N LEU A 42 -8.80 7.77 -12.16
CA LEU A 42 -8.88 7.62 -10.70
C LEU A 42 -10.28 7.15 -10.29
N HIS A 43 -10.34 6.04 -9.58
CA HIS A 43 -11.56 5.42 -9.07
C HIS A 43 -11.40 4.94 -7.63
N SER A 44 -12.50 4.50 -7.00
CA SER A 44 -12.42 3.69 -5.77
C SER A 44 -11.69 2.38 -6.04
N VAL A 45 -11.27 1.67 -5.01
CA VAL A 45 -10.58 0.38 -5.13
C VAL A 45 -11.45 -0.62 -5.91
N GLU A 46 -12.72 -0.75 -5.51
CA GLU A 46 -13.68 -1.70 -6.08
C GLU A 46 -14.02 -1.34 -7.53
N ASP A 47 -14.23 -0.06 -7.82
CA ASP A 47 -14.50 0.39 -9.19
C ASP A 47 -13.31 0.22 -10.10
N ALA A 48 -12.10 0.55 -9.65
CA ALA A 48 -10.87 0.32 -10.42
C ALA A 48 -10.69 -1.16 -10.74
N GLN A 49 -10.90 -2.06 -9.76
CA GLN A 49 -10.84 -3.50 -9.96
C GLN A 49 -11.92 -3.99 -10.94
N ARG A 50 -13.16 -3.53 -10.79
CA ARG A 50 -14.26 -3.87 -11.68
C ARG A 50 -13.99 -3.43 -13.11
N ILE A 51 -13.53 -2.19 -13.31
CA ILE A 51 -13.13 -1.66 -14.63
C ILE A 51 -11.97 -2.48 -15.20
N ALA A 52 -10.95 -2.78 -14.40
CA ALA A 52 -9.80 -3.55 -14.86
C ALA A 52 -10.20 -4.93 -15.40
N VAL A 53 -11.14 -5.62 -14.75
CA VAL A 53 -11.64 -6.93 -15.21
C VAL A 53 -12.57 -6.81 -16.42
N MET A 54 -13.54 -5.88 -16.37
CA MET A 54 -14.63 -5.84 -17.33
C MET A 54 -14.32 -5.04 -18.60
N GLN A 55 -13.39 -4.08 -18.52
CA GLN A 55 -13.08 -3.13 -19.58
C GLN A 55 -11.57 -2.98 -19.84
N PRO A 56 -10.85 -4.09 -20.14
CA PRO A 56 -9.39 -4.07 -20.28
C PRO A 56 -8.89 -3.21 -21.47
N ASP A 57 -9.76 -2.76 -22.37
CA ASP A 57 -9.50 -1.84 -23.47
C ASP A 57 -9.62 -0.36 -23.06
N SER A 58 -10.15 -0.07 -21.87
CA SER A 58 -10.34 1.30 -21.38
C SER A 58 -9.07 1.92 -20.77
N TYR A 59 -8.07 1.11 -20.42
CA TYR A 59 -6.81 1.52 -19.80
C TYR A 59 -5.61 0.82 -20.45
N ASP A 60 -4.40 1.35 -20.20
CA ASP A 60 -3.16 0.79 -20.72
C ASP A 60 -2.31 0.16 -19.59
N LEU A 61 -2.25 0.81 -18.42
CA LEU A 61 -1.67 0.29 -17.20
C LEU A 61 -2.71 0.28 -16.09
N TYR A 62 -2.63 -0.72 -15.21
CA TYR A 62 -3.45 -0.82 -14.00
C TYR A 62 -2.54 -0.80 -12.76
N ASP A 63 -2.62 0.28 -11.99
CA ASP A 63 -1.98 0.43 -10.68
C ASP A 63 -2.89 -0.19 -9.62
N GLN A 64 -2.37 -1.21 -8.92
CA GLN A 64 -3.18 -2.08 -8.08
C GLN A 64 -2.39 -2.68 -6.91
N TRP A 65 -3.11 -3.31 -5.99
CA TRP A 65 -2.53 -4.19 -4.98
C TRP A 65 -2.37 -5.63 -5.50
N PHE A 66 -1.42 -6.37 -4.94
CA PHE A 66 -1.11 -7.74 -5.40
C PHE A 66 -2.28 -8.72 -5.26
N HIS A 67 -3.16 -8.56 -4.27
CA HIS A 67 -4.34 -9.43 -4.14
C HIS A 67 -5.31 -9.28 -5.33
N ASN A 68 -5.32 -8.17 -6.04
CA ASN A 68 -6.15 -7.98 -7.22
C ASN A 68 -5.72 -8.85 -8.41
N ILE A 69 -4.49 -9.38 -8.39
CA ILE A 69 -4.02 -10.33 -9.40
C ILE A 69 -4.93 -11.56 -9.47
N ASP A 70 -5.50 -11.99 -8.35
CA ASP A 70 -6.41 -13.13 -8.29
C ASP A 70 -7.72 -12.91 -9.06
N PHE A 71 -8.05 -11.66 -9.39
CA PHE A 71 -9.21 -11.31 -10.22
C PHE A 71 -8.81 -11.02 -11.67
N VAL A 72 -7.81 -10.16 -11.88
CA VAL A 72 -7.47 -9.69 -13.23
C VAL A 72 -6.71 -10.73 -14.05
N TRP A 73 -5.95 -11.64 -13.41
CA TRP A 73 -5.20 -12.67 -14.12
C TRP A 73 -6.10 -13.78 -14.67
N PRO A 74 -7.00 -14.42 -13.87
CA PRO A 74 -7.95 -15.41 -14.38
C PRO A 74 -8.90 -14.84 -15.43
N ALA A 75 -9.30 -13.57 -15.29
CA ALA A 75 -10.11 -12.86 -16.28
C ALA A 75 -9.34 -12.55 -17.58
N ARG A 76 -8.03 -12.82 -17.61
CA ARG A 76 -7.15 -12.46 -18.73
C ARG A 76 -7.23 -10.98 -19.11
N ALA A 77 -7.41 -10.11 -18.10
CA ALA A 77 -7.50 -8.67 -18.31
C ALA A 77 -6.14 -8.01 -18.51
N ILE A 78 -5.08 -8.64 -18.01
CA ILE A 78 -3.68 -8.19 -18.11
C ILE A 78 -2.83 -9.18 -18.89
N GLN A 79 -1.68 -8.71 -19.36
CA GLN A 79 -0.66 -9.52 -20.05
C GLN A 79 0.66 -9.51 -19.28
N PRO A 80 1.53 -10.51 -19.47
CA PRO A 80 2.85 -10.55 -18.85
C PRO A 80 3.71 -9.35 -19.23
N LEU A 81 4.46 -8.84 -18.26
CA LEU A 81 5.56 -7.91 -18.46
C LEU A 81 6.86 -8.69 -18.70
N GLU A 82 7.61 -8.29 -19.72
CA GLU A 82 8.91 -8.87 -20.05
C GLU A 82 10.02 -8.23 -19.20
N ILE A 83 10.67 -8.99 -18.34
CA ILE A 83 11.72 -8.51 -17.42
C ILE A 83 12.86 -7.82 -18.18
N LYS A 84 13.25 -8.33 -19.34
CA LYS A 84 14.31 -7.75 -20.17
C LYS A 84 14.05 -6.30 -20.62
N ARG A 85 12.81 -5.83 -20.54
CA ARG A 85 12.39 -4.45 -20.85
C ARG A 85 12.35 -3.55 -19.61
N LEU A 86 12.54 -4.10 -18.43
CA LEU A 86 12.55 -3.39 -17.16
C LEU A 86 13.99 -3.06 -16.78
N LYS A 87 14.43 -1.84 -17.05
CA LYS A 87 15.82 -1.36 -16.95
C LYS A 87 16.43 -1.54 -15.56
N TYR A 88 15.60 -1.53 -14.53
CA TYR A 88 16.04 -1.54 -13.13
C TYR A 88 15.57 -2.77 -12.36
N TRP A 89 15.17 -3.82 -13.07
CA TRP A 89 14.66 -5.04 -12.45
C TRP A 89 15.65 -5.67 -11.46
N ASP A 90 16.94 -5.66 -11.80
CA ASP A 90 17.97 -6.27 -10.94
C ASP A 90 18.14 -5.53 -9.61
N GLU A 91 17.76 -4.26 -9.57
CA GLU A 91 17.81 -3.40 -8.38
C GLU A 91 16.53 -3.47 -7.52
N VAL A 92 15.47 -4.11 -8.02
CA VAL A 92 14.27 -4.39 -7.22
C VAL A 92 14.64 -5.28 -6.05
N ASN A 93 14.21 -4.92 -4.85
CA ASN A 93 14.59 -5.58 -3.61
C ASN A 93 14.03 -7.01 -3.49
N GLU A 94 14.63 -7.79 -2.59
CA GLU A 94 14.25 -9.20 -2.37
C GLU A 94 12.85 -9.35 -1.81
N LEU A 95 12.40 -8.39 -0.99
CA LEU A 95 11.04 -8.40 -0.46
C LEU A 95 9.99 -8.45 -1.57
N ALA A 96 10.16 -7.65 -2.62
CA ALA A 96 9.24 -7.62 -3.75
C ALA A 96 9.34 -8.88 -4.63
N LYS A 97 10.54 -9.44 -4.77
CA LYS A 97 10.80 -10.63 -5.61
C LYS A 97 10.47 -11.95 -4.92
N PHE A 98 10.77 -12.05 -3.63
CA PHE A 98 10.74 -13.31 -2.88
C PHE A 98 9.87 -13.28 -1.63
N GLY A 99 9.31 -12.11 -1.29
CA GLY A 99 8.43 -11.95 -0.13
C GLY A 99 9.15 -11.85 1.22
N THR A 100 10.49 -11.75 1.22
CA THR A 100 11.29 -11.69 2.44
C THR A 100 12.49 -10.76 2.30
N LEU A 101 12.93 -10.14 3.40
CA LEU A 101 14.19 -9.39 3.49
C LEU A 101 15.33 -10.22 4.11
N THR A 102 15.03 -11.34 4.76
CA THR A 102 15.96 -12.10 5.58
C THR A 102 16.29 -13.51 5.01
N GLY A 103 15.71 -13.87 3.86
CA GLY A 103 15.85 -15.18 3.26
C GLY A 103 14.95 -16.27 3.84
N GLU A 104 14.30 -16.01 4.99
CA GLU A 104 13.26 -16.88 5.53
C GLU A 104 11.92 -16.53 4.89
N LEU A 105 11.27 -17.51 4.25
CA LEU A 105 9.95 -17.30 3.66
C LEU A 105 8.94 -17.08 4.79
N ALA A 106 8.21 -15.97 4.71
CA ALA A 106 7.04 -15.78 5.55
C ALA A 106 5.99 -16.84 5.18
N ASP A 107 5.44 -17.53 6.17
CA ASP A 107 4.28 -18.41 5.96
C ASP A 107 3.06 -17.56 5.55
N GLY A 108 2.25 -18.11 4.65
CA GLY A 108 1.03 -17.50 4.16
C GLY A 108 1.15 -16.88 2.77
N SER A 109 0.08 -16.22 2.33
CA SER A 109 -0.01 -15.62 1.00
C SER A 109 0.93 -14.44 0.85
N VAL A 110 2.06 -14.62 0.17
CA VAL A 110 3.00 -13.54 -0.14
C VAL A 110 2.88 -13.14 -1.62
N PRO A 111 3.08 -11.85 -1.95
CA PRO A 111 2.96 -11.35 -3.32
C PRO A 111 3.81 -12.12 -4.33
N SER A 112 5.01 -12.54 -3.93
CA SER A 112 5.92 -13.30 -4.78
C SER A 112 5.34 -14.61 -5.32
N GLN A 113 4.35 -15.23 -4.65
CA GLN A 113 3.67 -16.43 -5.15
C GLN A 113 2.90 -16.20 -6.46
N ARG A 114 2.56 -14.95 -6.77
CA ARG A 114 1.81 -14.53 -7.97
C ARG A 114 2.63 -13.63 -8.90
N LEU A 115 3.91 -13.50 -8.64
CA LEU A 115 4.75 -12.53 -9.36
C LEU A 115 5.18 -13.05 -10.73
N TYR A 116 5.76 -14.27 -10.79
CA TYR A 116 6.36 -14.78 -12.00
C TYR A 116 5.37 -15.55 -12.87
N VAL A 117 5.38 -15.26 -14.17
CA VAL A 117 4.51 -15.91 -15.17
C VAL A 117 5.27 -17.02 -15.86
N GLN A 118 4.85 -18.26 -15.68
CA GLN A 118 5.45 -19.43 -16.31
C GLN A 118 5.05 -19.56 -17.78
N ARG A 119 5.63 -20.54 -18.50
CA ARG A 119 5.39 -20.74 -19.95
C ARG A 119 3.93 -21.10 -20.26
N ASP A 120 3.28 -21.82 -19.39
CA ASP A 120 1.86 -22.22 -19.46
C ASP A 120 0.90 -21.16 -18.90
N LEU A 121 1.43 -19.97 -18.58
CA LEU A 121 0.70 -18.84 -18.03
C LEU A 121 0.21 -19.03 -16.59
N HIS A 122 0.63 -20.06 -15.85
CA HIS A 122 0.34 -20.06 -14.42
C HIS A 122 1.29 -19.13 -13.66
N LEU A 123 0.81 -18.60 -12.53
CA LEU A 123 1.59 -17.72 -11.64
C LEU A 123 2.34 -18.54 -10.59
N SER A 124 3.55 -18.11 -10.24
CA SER A 124 4.44 -18.85 -9.35
C SER A 124 5.42 -17.93 -8.66
N SER A 125 6.01 -18.38 -7.55
CA SER A 125 7.18 -17.76 -6.92
C SER A 125 8.50 -18.10 -7.63
N GLN A 126 8.49 -19.10 -8.53
CA GLN A 126 9.69 -19.51 -9.27
C GLN A 126 10.06 -18.47 -10.33
N PRO A 127 11.28 -17.91 -10.32
CA PRO A 127 11.73 -16.93 -11.29
C PRO A 127 11.53 -17.37 -12.74
N SER A 128 11.08 -16.44 -13.57
CA SER A 128 10.97 -16.59 -15.02
C SER A 128 11.38 -15.27 -15.70
N ASP A 129 11.33 -15.21 -17.03
CA ASP A 129 11.60 -14.00 -17.81
C ASP A 129 10.42 -13.02 -17.88
N ARG A 130 9.29 -13.34 -17.24
CA ARG A 130 8.06 -12.56 -17.26
C ARG A 130 7.44 -12.46 -15.89
N ILE A 131 6.77 -11.32 -15.64
CA ILE A 131 6.04 -11.05 -14.39
C ILE A 131 4.61 -10.60 -14.68
N SER A 132 3.71 -10.82 -13.72
CA SER A 132 2.30 -10.40 -13.79
C SER A 132 2.12 -8.90 -13.51
N MET A 133 2.99 -8.33 -12.68
CA MET A 133 2.96 -6.96 -12.22
C MET A 133 4.37 -6.48 -11.89
N LEU A 134 4.72 -5.24 -12.26
CA LEU A 134 5.94 -4.61 -11.74
C LEU A 134 5.68 -4.17 -10.30
N PRO A 135 6.34 -4.75 -9.28
CA PRO A 135 6.24 -4.26 -7.92
C PRO A 135 6.76 -2.83 -7.82
N LEU A 136 5.99 -1.93 -7.22
CA LEU A 136 6.36 -0.53 -7.04
C LEU A 136 6.34 -0.13 -5.57
N THR A 137 5.16 -0.01 -5.01
CA THR A 137 4.96 0.52 -3.65
C THR A 137 4.61 -0.58 -2.67
N HIS A 138 5.01 -0.39 -1.42
CA HIS A 138 4.62 -1.28 -0.33
C HIS A 138 4.69 -0.52 0.99
N ASN A 139 4.03 -1.05 1.99
CA ASN A 139 4.13 -0.54 3.37
C ASN A 139 3.72 -1.61 4.37
N ALA A 140 3.87 -1.24 5.64
CA ALA A 140 3.36 -1.96 6.78
C ALA A 140 2.50 -0.96 7.57
N ASP A 141 1.20 -1.15 7.55
CA ASP A 141 0.20 -0.30 8.19
C ASP A 141 -0.27 -0.89 9.51
N SER A 142 -0.91 -0.06 10.32
CA SER A 142 -1.37 -0.40 11.65
C SER A 142 -2.70 0.29 11.95
N PHE A 143 -3.02 0.45 13.21
CA PHE A 143 -4.04 1.36 13.70
C PHE A 143 -3.37 2.57 14.37
N ALA A 144 -4.13 3.61 14.58
CA ALA A 144 -3.66 4.78 15.31
C ALA A 144 -4.69 5.21 16.37
N TYR A 145 -4.24 5.96 17.36
CA TYR A 145 -5.06 6.32 18.50
C TYR A 145 -4.64 7.65 19.14
N HIS A 146 -5.58 8.26 19.87
CA HIS A 146 -5.31 9.44 20.69
C HIS A 146 -4.80 9.02 22.07
N VAL A 147 -3.53 9.30 22.36
CA VAL A 147 -2.89 8.91 23.63
C VAL A 147 -3.66 9.41 24.85
N ASP A 148 -4.11 10.67 24.80
CA ASP A 148 -4.80 11.30 25.92
C ASP A 148 -6.25 10.81 26.14
N ARG A 149 -6.82 10.12 25.14
CA ARG A 149 -8.20 9.60 25.19
C ARG A 149 -8.27 8.10 25.46
N LEU A 150 -7.13 7.40 25.52
CA LEU A 150 -7.14 5.99 25.81
C LEU A 150 -7.80 5.71 27.16
N PRO A 151 -8.72 4.71 27.22
CA PRO A 151 -9.26 4.22 28.49
C PRO A 151 -8.16 3.74 29.43
N ASP A 152 -8.38 3.89 30.74
CA ASP A 152 -7.40 3.47 31.75
C ASP A 152 -7.04 1.98 31.64
N ALA A 153 -7.96 1.15 31.17
CA ALA A 153 -7.75 -0.27 30.95
C ALA A 153 -6.67 -0.59 29.87
N LEU A 154 -6.36 0.37 28.99
CA LEU A 154 -5.36 0.22 27.91
C LEU A 154 -4.10 1.05 28.15
N ARG A 155 -4.10 1.93 29.15
CA ARG A 155 -2.94 2.77 29.45
C ARG A 155 -1.81 1.93 30.05
N GLY A 156 -0.68 1.93 29.35
CA GLY A 156 0.51 1.16 29.76
C GLY A 156 0.51 -0.30 29.35
N GLU A 157 -0.58 -0.76 28.70
CA GLU A 157 -0.61 -2.08 28.09
C GLU A 157 0.18 -2.08 26.77
N GLU A 158 0.71 -3.25 26.41
CA GLU A 158 1.38 -3.45 25.12
C GLU A 158 0.38 -3.27 23.97
N GLU A 159 0.74 -2.44 22.99
CA GLU A 159 -0.12 -2.18 21.84
C GLU A 159 -0.44 -3.48 21.08
N SER A 160 -1.71 -3.71 20.81
CA SER A 160 -2.22 -4.92 20.17
C SER A 160 -3.35 -4.57 19.21
N TRP A 161 -3.43 -5.25 18.07
CA TRP A 161 -4.60 -5.19 17.20
C TRP A 161 -5.90 -5.48 17.95
N GLY A 162 -5.86 -6.29 19.00
CA GLY A 162 -7.00 -6.56 19.87
C GLY A 162 -7.65 -5.32 20.49
N TRP A 163 -6.97 -4.19 20.53
CA TRP A 163 -7.56 -2.93 20.99
C TRP A 163 -8.76 -2.48 20.14
N LEU A 164 -8.73 -2.75 18.82
CA LEU A 164 -9.85 -2.41 17.92
C LEU A 164 -11.19 -3.09 18.31
N LEU A 165 -11.15 -4.18 19.05
CA LEU A 165 -12.35 -4.89 19.51
C LEU A 165 -12.47 -4.92 21.04
N HIS A 166 -11.65 -4.13 21.75
CA HIS A 166 -11.64 -4.13 23.21
C HIS A 166 -12.91 -3.46 23.78
N PRO A 167 -13.64 -4.08 24.74
CA PRO A 167 -14.91 -3.55 25.26
C PRO A 167 -14.84 -2.12 25.80
N ALA A 168 -13.70 -1.71 26.37
CA ALA A 168 -13.51 -0.34 26.87
C ALA A 168 -13.52 0.73 25.77
N LEU A 169 -13.43 0.36 24.51
CA LEU A 169 -13.49 1.24 23.35
C LEU A 169 -14.85 1.17 22.60
N THR A 170 -15.86 0.54 23.20
CA THR A 170 -17.21 0.49 22.62
C THR A 170 -17.72 1.88 22.28
N GLY A 171 -18.13 2.09 21.02
CA GLY A 171 -18.58 3.38 20.49
C GLY A 171 -17.47 4.36 20.12
N ALA A 172 -16.20 3.95 20.15
CA ALA A 172 -15.04 4.82 19.92
C ALA A 172 -14.05 4.29 18.86
N VAL A 173 -14.40 3.24 18.14
CA VAL A 173 -13.54 2.61 17.13
C VAL A 173 -14.01 2.92 15.72
N ALA A 174 -13.08 3.27 14.83
CA ALA A 174 -13.36 3.34 13.39
C ALA A 174 -12.54 2.27 12.63
N LEU A 175 -13.20 1.59 11.68
CA LEU A 175 -12.56 0.60 10.83
C LEU A 175 -12.63 1.00 9.36
N GLN A 176 -11.66 0.51 8.60
CA GLN A 176 -11.68 0.58 7.15
C GLN A 176 -12.78 -0.32 6.58
N GLU A 177 -13.63 0.25 5.72
CA GLU A 177 -14.67 -0.47 4.97
C GLU A 177 -14.08 -1.02 3.66
N ASP A 178 -13.29 -2.06 3.77
CA ASP A 178 -12.71 -2.78 2.63
C ASP A 178 -12.70 -4.27 2.95
N ALA A 179 -13.27 -5.07 2.05
CA ALA A 179 -13.44 -6.51 2.29
C ALA A 179 -12.11 -7.25 2.47
N ALA A 180 -11.04 -6.82 1.79
CA ALA A 180 -9.74 -7.46 1.90
C ALA A 180 -8.90 -6.86 3.04
N MET A 181 -8.65 -5.55 3.00
CA MET A 181 -7.76 -4.91 3.98
C MET A 181 -8.43 -4.72 5.33
N GLY A 182 -9.68 -4.25 5.34
CA GLY A 182 -10.48 -4.14 6.56
C GLY A 182 -10.78 -5.50 7.19
N GLY A 183 -11.03 -6.52 6.36
CA GLY A 183 -11.18 -7.91 6.82
C GLY A 183 -9.92 -8.44 7.50
N ILE A 184 -8.74 -8.16 6.96
CA ILE A 184 -7.45 -8.53 7.60
C ILE A 184 -7.27 -7.78 8.92
N ASP A 185 -7.54 -6.46 8.97
CA ASP A 185 -7.44 -5.67 10.21
C ASP A 185 -8.36 -6.23 11.30
N ALA A 186 -9.59 -6.61 10.94
CA ALA A 186 -10.55 -7.22 11.86
C ALA A 186 -10.12 -8.62 12.32
N ALA A 187 -9.59 -9.45 11.42
CA ALA A 187 -9.08 -10.78 11.78
C ALA A 187 -7.85 -10.67 12.71
N LEU A 188 -6.94 -9.73 12.45
CA LEU A 188 -5.83 -9.41 13.36
C LEU A 188 -6.35 -8.95 14.73
N ALA A 189 -7.40 -8.13 14.76
CA ALA A 189 -8.02 -7.67 16.00
C ALA A 189 -8.66 -8.81 16.78
N MET A 190 -9.41 -9.71 16.14
CA MET A 190 -9.98 -10.90 16.79
C MET A 190 -8.89 -11.81 17.35
N GLN A 191 -7.83 -12.06 16.59
CA GLN A 191 -6.74 -12.92 17.05
C GLN A 191 -5.94 -12.26 18.18
N GLY A 192 -5.62 -10.96 18.06
CA GLY A 192 -4.95 -10.19 19.10
C GLY A 192 -5.75 -10.06 20.40
N GLY A 193 -7.06 -10.00 20.30
CA GLY A 193 -8.01 -10.00 21.42
C GLY A 193 -8.30 -11.39 22.00
N GLY A 194 -7.77 -12.46 21.38
CA GLY A 194 -8.01 -13.85 21.82
C GLY A 194 -9.44 -14.37 21.53
N MET A 195 -10.19 -13.70 20.65
CA MET A 195 -11.57 -14.06 20.29
C MET A 195 -11.62 -15.20 19.29
N ALA A 196 -10.66 -15.27 18.37
CA ALA A 196 -10.53 -16.34 17.37
C ALA A 196 -9.06 -16.62 17.07
N ARG A 197 -8.81 -17.77 16.44
CA ARG A 197 -7.51 -18.12 15.88
C ARG A 197 -7.69 -18.56 14.44
N PHE A 198 -7.00 -17.90 13.52
CA PHE A 198 -7.07 -18.17 12.09
C PHE A 198 -5.84 -18.94 11.62
N SER A 199 -6.03 -19.81 10.64
CA SER A 199 -4.95 -20.62 10.06
C SER A 199 -3.99 -19.78 9.22
N ASP A 200 -4.54 -18.93 8.35
CA ASP A 200 -3.82 -17.93 7.56
C ASP A 200 -4.72 -16.71 7.35
N ILE A 201 -4.44 -15.62 8.07
CA ILE A 201 -5.23 -14.37 7.97
C ILE A 201 -5.21 -13.79 6.53
N GLY A 202 -4.18 -14.07 5.75
CA GLY A 202 -4.11 -13.66 4.34
C GLY A 202 -4.89 -14.55 3.38
N ASN A 203 -5.46 -15.67 3.87
CA ASN A 203 -6.20 -16.65 3.07
C ASN A 203 -7.19 -17.42 3.94
N LEU A 204 -8.18 -16.70 4.48
CA LEU A 204 -9.20 -17.28 5.36
C LEU A 204 -10.05 -18.32 4.62
N SER A 205 -10.42 -19.40 5.31
CA SER A 205 -11.44 -20.33 4.83
C SER A 205 -12.84 -19.71 4.90
N LEU A 206 -13.82 -20.32 4.25
CA LEU A 206 -15.22 -19.85 4.33
C LEU A 206 -15.73 -19.89 5.77
N GLU A 207 -15.41 -20.93 6.52
CA GLU A 207 -15.78 -21.08 7.92
C GLU A 207 -15.12 -20.00 8.80
N GLU A 208 -13.87 -19.64 8.51
CA GLU A 208 -13.18 -18.55 9.21
C GLU A 208 -13.79 -17.18 8.88
N ILE A 209 -14.22 -16.98 7.62
CA ILE A 209 -14.94 -15.77 7.19
C ILE A 209 -16.30 -15.68 7.89
N ASP A 210 -17.03 -16.80 8.00
CA ASP A 210 -18.31 -16.83 8.70
C ASP A 210 -18.14 -16.41 10.18
N VAL A 211 -17.15 -16.99 10.89
CA VAL A 211 -16.84 -16.62 12.28
C VAL A 211 -16.49 -15.12 12.39
N LEU A 212 -15.67 -14.60 11.47
CA LEU A 212 -15.27 -13.18 11.46
C LEU A 212 -16.50 -12.28 11.26
N THR A 213 -17.34 -12.58 10.27
CA THR A 213 -18.49 -11.75 9.92
C THR A 213 -19.60 -11.81 10.97
N GLU A 214 -19.85 -12.96 11.60
CA GLU A 214 -20.80 -13.10 12.69
C GLU A 214 -20.39 -12.21 13.88
N GLU A 215 -19.13 -12.29 14.31
CA GLU A 215 -18.64 -11.52 15.44
C GLU A 215 -18.66 -10.01 15.16
N LEU A 216 -18.18 -9.56 13.99
CA LEU A 216 -18.22 -8.16 13.61
C LEU A 216 -19.65 -7.62 13.52
N THR A 217 -20.58 -8.41 13.01
CA THR A 217 -22.00 -8.08 12.94
C THR A 217 -22.59 -7.91 14.35
N GLN A 218 -22.26 -8.80 15.27
CA GLN A 218 -22.70 -8.71 16.65
C GLN A 218 -22.15 -7.46 17.34
N LEU A 219 -20.86 -7.18 17.21
CA LEU A 219 -20.22 -5.99 17.76
C LEU A 219 -20.82 -4.69 17.18
N ASN A 220 -21.11 -4.69 15.88
CA ASN A 220 -21.78 -3.56 15.23
C ASN A 220 -23.19 -3.32 15.77
N HIS A 221 -23.99 -4.38 15.97
CA HIS A 221 -25.32 -4.28 16.59
C HIS A 221 -25.25 -3.80 18.05
N GLN A 222 -24.17 -4.09 18.75
CA GLN A 222 -23.91 -3.59 20.11
C GLN A 222 -23.41 -2.14 20.16
N GLY A 223 -23.19 -1.51 18.98
CA GLY A 223 -22.71 -0.14 18.88
C GLY A 223 -21.21 0.00 19.19
N HIS A 224 -20.42 -1.05 18.98
CA HIS A 224 -18.98 -1.01 19.25
C HIS A 224 -18.25 -0.04 18.33
N PHE A 225 -18.64 0.02 17.04
CA PHE A 225 -17.99 0.88 16.06
C PHE A 225 -18.65 2.26 16.00
N ALA A 226 -17.84 3.31 16.08
CA ALA A 226 -18.29 4.70 15.91
C ALA A 226 -18.51 5.05 14.44
N ALA A 227 -17.67 4.49 13.55
CA ALA A 227 -17.71 4.79 12.12
C ALA A 227 -16.98 3.71 11.29
N PHE A 228 -17.30 3.72 9.99
CA PHE A 228 -16.52 3.04 8.95
C PHE A 228 -16.06 4.09 7.92
N TRP A 229 -14.92 3.83 7.26
CA TRP A 229 -14.39 4.75 6.25
C TRP A 229 -13.89 3.98 5.03
N SER A 230 -14.09 4.55 3.85
CA SER A 230 -13.68 3.98 2.56
C SER A 230 -12.76 4.92 1.75
N THR A 231 -12.65 6.21 2.15
CA THR A 231 -11.77 7.18 1.49
C THR A 231 -10.76 7.78 2.47
N GLN A 232 -9.63 8.29 1.93
CA GLN A 232 -8.63 8.97 2.75
C GLN A 232 -9.18 10.22 3.44
N GLU A 233 -10.09 10.93 2.78
CA GLU A 233 -10.74 12.12 3.30
C GLU A 233 -11.59 11.78 4.52
N GLN A 234 -12.45 10.76 4.41
CA GLN A 234 -13.26 10.27 5.54
C GLN A 234 -12.37 9.86 6.72
N ALA A 235 -11.30 9.09 6.45
CA ALA A 235 -10.38 8.67 7.49
C ALA A 235 -9.67 9.86 8.17
N CYS A 236 -9.28 10.89 7.40
CA CYS A 236 -8.71 12.12 7.94
C CYS A 236 -9.70 12.88 8.84
N ASP A 237 -10.97 12.97 8.42
CA ASP A 237 -12.01 13.68 9.20
C ASP A 237 -12.31 12.95 10.52
N LEU A 238 -12.20 11.62 10.54
CA LEU A 238 -12.39 10.82 11.75
C LEU A 238 -11.27 11.03 12.78
N ILE A 239 -10.04 11.36 12.38
CA ILE A 239 -8.96 11.70 13.32
C ILE A 239 -9.32 12.91 14.15
N ASP A 240 -10.01 13.89 13.56
CA ASP A 240 -10.46 15.11 14.24
C ASP A 240 -11.77 14.89 15.04
N ASN A 241 -12.44 13.75 14.83
CA ASN A 241 -13.69 13.42 15.51
C ASN A 241 -13.44 12.97 16.95
N ARG A 242 -14.08 13.66 17.91
CA ARG A 242 -13.93 13.38 19.33
C ARG A 242 -14.52 12.04 19.79
N HIS A 243 -15.36 11.41 18.95
CA HIS A 243 -15.95 10.10 19.25
C HIS A 243 -15.13 8.93 18.72
N VAL A 244 -14.09 9.18 17.93
CA VAL A 244 -13.14 8.15 17.46
C VAL A 244 -11.85 8.27 18.24
N GLU A 245 -11.53 7.27 19.04
CA GLU A 245 -10.32 7.22 19.86
C GLU A 245 -9.25 6.33 19.24
N VAL A 246 -9.68 5.25 18.57
CA VAL A 246 -8.83 4.29 17.89
C VAL A 246 -9.36 4.02 16.48
N GLN A 247 -8.46 3.95 15.50
CA GLN A 247 -8.84 3.79 14.09
C GLN A 247 -7.83 2.93 13.35
N SER A 248 -8.28 1.90 12.60
CA SER A 248 -7.41 1.25 11.60
C SER A 248 -7.01 2.27 10.55
N LEU A 249 -5.74 2.32 10.13
CA LEU A 249 -5.25 3.47 9.39
C LEU A 249 -4.12 3.11 8.42
N TRP A 250 -4.05 3.86 7.31
CA TRP A 250 -2.91 3.82 6.38
C TRP A 250 -1.87 4.87 6.76
N ALA A 251 -0.61 4.55 6.59
CA ALA A 251 0.48 5.48 6.87
C ALA A 251 0.36 6.83 6.13
N PRO A 252 -0.05 6.93 4.84
CA PRO A 252 -0.25 8.22 4.20
C PRO A 252 -1.30 9.12 4.88
N ILE A 253 -2.36 8.53 5.43
CA ILE A 253 -3.39 9.26 6.16
C ILE A 253 -2.83 9.79 7.48
N TYR A 254 -2.12 8.91 8.21
CA TYR A 254 -1.47 9.26 9.46
C TYR A 254 -0.53 10.46 9.27
N PHE A 255 0.42 10.38 8.34
CA PHE A 255 1.40 11.45 8.14
C PHE A 255 0.77 12.75 7.64
N ARG A 256 -0.30 12.70 6.85
CA ARG A 256 -1.03 13.90 6.43
C ARG A 256 -1.57 14.71 7.61
N ARG A 257 -1.94 14.07 8.72
CA ARG A 257 -2.53 14.71 9.91
C ARG A 257 -1.57 14.84 11.09
N HIS A 258 -0.56 14.01 11.17
CA HIS A 258 0.33 13.88 12.32
C HIS A 258 0.96 15.21 12.77
N PHE A 259 1.41 16.05 11.83
CA PHE A 259 2.04 17.33 12.16
C PHE A 259 1.11 18.28 12.94
N HIS A 260 -0.20 18.21 12.70
CA HIS A 260 -1.22 19.07 13.29
C HIS A 260 -1.95 18.43 14.48
N GLN A 261 -1.84 17.13 14.68
CA GLN A 261 -2.55 16.36 15.70
C GLN A 261 -1.58 15.83 16.77
N ARG A 262 -1.22 16.71 17.72
CA ARG A 262 -0.39 16.29 18.86
C ARG A 262 -1.14 15.26 19.71
N GLY A 263 -0.43 14.17 20.08
CA GLY A 263 -1.01 13.09 20.87
C GLY A 263 -1.75 12.04 20.05
N TYR A 264 -1.80 12.15 18.71
CA TYR A 264 -2.23 11.07 17.83
C TYR A 264 -1.03 10.22 17.44
N LYS A 265 -1.07 8.94 17.75
CA LYS A 265 0.05 8.00 17.59
C LYS A 265 -0.36 6.81 16.74
N MET A 266 0.51 6.40 15.81
CA MET A 266 0.39 5.11 15.15
C MET A 266 0.94 4.02 16.06
N ALA A 267 0.19 2.93 16.21
CA ALA A 267 0.56 1.82 17.07
C ALA A 267 1.69 0.98 16.48
N HIS A 268 2.47 0.37 17.38
CA HIS A 268 3.43 -0.69 17.08
C HIS A 268 2.93 -2.01 17.71
N PRO A 269 1.97 -2.71 17.07
CA PRO A 269 1.32 -3.86 17.68
C PRO A 269 2.28 -5.03 17.93
N LYS A 270 2.12 -5.70 19.05
CA LYS A 270 2.92 -6.91 19.38
C LYS A 270 2.77 -8.03 18.35
N GLU A 271 1.64 -8.10 17.66
CA GLU A 271 1.39 -9.06 16.59
C GLU A 271 2.12 -8.69 15.28
N GLY A 272 2.65 -7.46 15.18
CA GLY A 272 3.25 -6.90 13.96
C GLY A 272 2.28 -6.07 13.14
N TYR A 273 2.74 -5.66 11.96
CA TYR A 273 2.00 -4.79 11.05
C TYR A 273 1.26 -5.58 9.97
N ARG A 274 0.19 -4.98 9.44
CA ARG A 274 -0.41 -5.45 8.19
C ARG A 274 0.42 -4.93 7.01
N ALA A 275 1.12 -5.82 6.32
CA ALA A 275 1.86 -5.47 5.12
C ALA A 275 0.94 -5.45 3.89
N TRP A 276 1.18 -4.50 2.98
CA TRP A 276 0.57 -4.46 1.67
C TRP A 276 1.60 -4.16 0.58
N TYR A 277 1.29 -4.59 -0.64
CA TYR A 277 2.16 -4.44 -1.79
C TYR A 277 1.34 -4.03 -3.00
N GLY A 278 1.83 -3.05 -3.74
CA GLY A 278 1.21 -2.54 -4.96
C GLY A 278 2.20 -2.45 -6.10
N GLY A 279 1.66 -2.27 -7.29
CA GLY A 279 2.44 -2.12 -8.51
C GLY A 279 1.57 -1.98 -9.74
N MET A 280 2.18 -2.03 -10.92
CA MET A 280 1.49 -1.81 -12.17
C MET A 280 1.53 -3.03 -13.07
N SER A 281 0.35 -3.39 -13.60
CA SER A 281 0.17 -4.42 -14.62
C SER A 281 -0.17 -3.80 -15.98
N LEU A 282 0.22 -4.49 -17.05
CA LEU A 282 -0.05 -4.08 -18.43
C LEU A 282 -1.37 -4.66 -18.91
N SER A 283 -2.29 -3.84 -19.43
CA SER A 283 -3.54 -4.33 -20.03
C SER A 283 -3.25 -5.29 -21.17
N ARG A 284 -4.07 -6.33 -21.31
CA ARG A 284 -3.99 -7.29 -22.42
C ARG A 284 -4.14 -6.66 -23.81
N CYS A 285 -4.84 -5.52 -23.90
CA CYS A 285 -5.16 -4.85 -25.15
C CYS A 285 -4.01 -3.96 -25.67
N VAL A 286 -3.00 -3.72 -24.86
CA VAL A 286 -1.91 -2.77 -25.18
C VAL A 286 -0.87 -3.41 -26.08
N THR A 287 -0.62 -2.77 -27.22
CA THR A 287 0.35 -3.21 -28.24
C THR A 287 1.09 -2.01 -28.84
N GLY A 288 2.12 -2.28 -29.65
CA GLY A 288 2.83 -1.26 -30.46
C GLY A 288 3.41 -0.12 -29.60
N SER A 289 3.33 1.11 -30.09
CA SER A 289 3.92 2.29 -29.46
C SER A 289 3.35 2.62 -28.08
N ILE A 290 2.09 2.29 -27.82
CA ILE A 290 1.50 2.45 -26.48
C ILE A 290 2.17 1.48 -25.49
N LYS A 291 2.45 0.24 -25.93
CA LYS A 291 3.19 -0.73 -25.11
C LYS A 291 4.60 -0.24 -24.81
N ASP A 292 5.27 0.39 -25.77
CA ASP A 292 6.59 0.96 -25.56
C ASP A 292 6.54 2.12 -24.56
N ALA A 293 5.57 3.02 -24.71
CA ALA A 293 5.35 4.12 -23.76
C ALA A 293 5.03 3.61 -22.35
N ALA A 294 4.24 2.54 -22.22
CA ALA A 294 3.95 1.90 -20.95
C ALA A 294 5.22 1.39 -20.25
N TYR A 295 6.15 0.74 -20.98
CA TYR A 295 7.42 0.32 -20.41
C TYR A 295 8.34 1.50 -20.03
N GLU A 296 8.35 2.59 -20.81
CA GLU A 296 9.10 3.79 -20.42
C GLU A 296 8.55 4.41 -19.13
N TYR A 297 7.23 4.44 -18.97
CA TYR A 297 6.59 4.91 -17.75
C TYR A 297 6.88 3.98 -16.54
N LEU A 298 6.84 2.66 -16.72
CA LEU A 298 7.22 1.69 -15.67
C LEU A 298 8.69 1.87 -15.26
N ASN A 299 9.60 2.06 -16.23
CA ASN A 299 11.00 2.34 -15.97
C ASN A 299 11.21 3.69 -15.27
N TRP A 300 10.41 4.70 -15.63
CA TRP A 300 10.43 5.99 -14.98
C TRP A 300 10.05 5.89 -13.50
N TRP A 301 9.03 5.10 -13.16
CA TRP A 301 8.66 4.82 -11.77
C TRP A 301 9.81 4.22 -10.95
N GLN A 302 10.64 3.42 -11.57
CA GLN A 302 11.81 2.79 -10.96
C GLN A 302 13.07 3.69 -10.96
N SER A 303 13.02 4.90 -11.54
CA SER A 303 14.19 5.78 -11.70
C SER A 303 14.69 6.41 -10.39
N GLY A 304 13.87 6.41 -9.34
CA GLY A 304 14.21 6.85 -8.00
C GLY A 304 13.43 8.07 -7.51
N TRP A 305 13.21 9.09 -8.32
CA TRP A 305 12.46 10.27 -7.89
C TRP A 305 11.00 9.96 -7.47
N PRO A 306 10.25 9.13 -8.21
CA PRO A 306 8.91 8.72 -7.77
C PRO A 306 8.93 8.06 -6.40
N GLY A 307 9.95 7.23 -6.13
CA GLY A 307 10.11 6.59 -4.83
C GLY A 307 10.39 7.57 -3.70
N ALA A 308 11.09 8.68 -3.96
CA ALA A 308 11.27 9.74 -2.97
C ALA A 308 9.95 10.47 -2.68
N VAL A 309 9.11 10.69 -3.70
CA VAL A 309 7.76 11.25 -3.51
C VAL A 309 6.93 10.33 -2.64
N MET A 310 6.95 9.02 -2.92
CA MET A 310 6.21 8.02 -2.13
C MET A 310 6.73 7.92 -0.69
N ALA A 311 8.05 8.01 -0.46
CA ALA A 311 8.62 8.04 0.89
C ALA A 311 8.10 9.22 1.72
N ARG A 312 7.94 10.40 1.11
CA ARG A 312 7.37 11.59 1.75
C ARG A 312 5.88 11.48 2.08
N GLN A 313 5.24 10.40 1.65
CA GLN A 313 3.89 10.00 2.10
C GLN A 313 3.91 8.85 3.11
N GLY A 314 5.09 8.39 3.52
CA GLY A 314 5.25 7.28 4.43
C GLY A 314 5.26 5.90 3.79
N SER A 315 5.19 5.80 2.45
CA SER A 315 5.27 4.52 1.72
C SER A 315 6.71 4.19 1.31
N TYR A 316 6.97 2.92 1.10
CA TYR A 316 8.24 2.43 0.57
C TYR A 316 8.12 2.09 -0.92
N ILE A 317 9.26 1.98 -1.60
CA ILE A 317 9.32 1.53 -2.98
C ILE A 317 10.21 0.29 -3.13
N SER A 318 9.93 -0.50 -4.14
CA SER A 318 10.67 -1.74 -4.41
C SER A 318 12.13 -1.53 -4.84
N ASN A 319 12.51 -0.30 -5.17
CA ASN A 319 13.90 0.09 -5.51
C ASN A 319 14.39 1.25 -4.60
N PRO A 320 14.59 1.02 -3.29
CA PRO A 320 14.90 2.08 -2.34
C PRO A 320 16.25 2.76 -2.59
N GLN A 321 17.25 2.04 -3.13
CA GLN A 321 18.59 2.60 -3.33
C GLN A 321 18.60 3.72 -4.38
N ARG A 322 17.76 3.64 -5.41
CA ARG A 322 17.62 4.75 -6.37
C ARG A 322 16.90 5.93 -5.73
N SER A 323 15.91 5.70 -4.91
CA SER A 323 15.16 6.75 -4.21
C SER A 323 16.04 7.52 -3.23
N ARG A 324 17.06 6.87 -2.65
CA ARG A 324 18.04 7.51 -1.76
C ARG A 324 18.72 8.72 -2.37
N ALA A 325 19.01 8.69 -3.68
CA ALA A 325 19.64 9.81 -4.39
C ALA A 325 18.74 11.07 -4.47
N HIS A 326 17.45 10.93 -4.21
CA HIS A 326 16.43 11.99 -4.27
C HIS A 326 15.87 12.37 -2.89
N LEU A 327 16.43 11.80 -1.83
CA LEU A 327 16.12 12.11 -0.44
C LEU A 327 17.34 12.78 0.22
N SER A 328 17.10 13.74 1.10
CA SER A 328 18.15 14.24 1.99
C SER A 328 18.59 13.13 2.96
N LEU A 329 19.74 13.32 3.62
CA LEU A 329 20.18 12.37 4.64
C LEU A 329 19.18 12.26 5.79
N ALA A 330 18.60 13.39 6.23
CA ALA A 330 17.60 13.41 7.29
C ALA A 330 16.33 12.65 6.88
N GLU A 331 15.84 12.83 5.64
CA GLU A 331 14.71 12.07 5.10
C GLU A 331 15.01 10.57 5.03
N TRP A 332 16.17 10.18 4.50
CA TRP A 332 16.57 8.78 4.43
C TRP A 332 16.68 8.15 5.81
N ASP A 333 17.36 8.82 6.74
CA ASP A 333 17.55 8.35 8.09
C ASP A 333 16.21 8.17 8.83
N PHE A 334 15.26 9.07 8.61
CA PHE A 334 13.91 8.95 9.18
C PHE A 334 13.10 7.84 8.51
N TRP A 335 12.93 7.89 7.17
CA TRP A 335 12.02 7.00 6.46
C TRP A 335 12.50 5.56 6.39
N TYR A 336 13.79 5.34 6.20
CA TYR A 336 14.38 4.01 6.04
C TYR A 336 15.27 3.58 7.22
N GLY A 337 15.94 4.52 7.83
CA GLY A 337 16.87 4.24 8.95
C GLY A 337 16.18 4.07 10.31
N GLY A 338 14.96 4.58 10.48
CA GLY A 338 14.24 4.58 11.76
C GLY A 338 14.88 5.46 12.82
N LYS A 339 15.67 6.45 12.39
CA LYS A 339 16.30 7.42 13.27
C LYS A 339 15.38 8.60 13.55
N PRO A 340 15.57 9.33 14.67
CA PRO A 340 14.87 10.58 14.88
C PRO A 340 15.08 11.56 13.73
N ALA A 341 14.04 12.31 13.37
CA ALA A 341 14.14 13.36 12.37
C ALA A 341 15.14 14.42 12.81
N ALA A 342 16.28 14.52 12.13
CA ALA A 342 17.32 15.50 12.45
C ALA A 342 16.91 16.93 12.06
N ASP A 343 16.05 17.06 11.06
CA ASP A 343 15.52 18.31 10.54
C ASP A 343 14.00 18.24 10.45
N LEU A 344 13.33 19.40 10.28
CA LEU A 344 11.95 19.47 9.84
C LEU A 344 11.83 18.84 8.46
N LEU A 345 11.03 17.78 8.30
CA LEU A 345 10.82 17.14 7.01
C LEU A 345 9.53 17.66 6.36
N PHE A 346 9.49 17.64 5.04
CA PHE A 346 8.42 18.17 4.23
C PHE A 346 7.79 17.10 3.35
N ASP A 347 6.53 17.29 3.00
CA ASP A 347 5.87 16.47 1.99
C ASP A 347 6.39 16.80 0.57
N ALA A 348 5.84 16.11 -0.44
CA ALA A 348 6.24 16.32 -1.84
C ALA A 348 5.85 17.70 -2.40
N HIS A 349 4.97 18.45 -1.71
CA HIS A 349 4.53 19.79 -2.07
C HIS A 349 5.22 20.89 -1.26
N GLY A 350 6.10 20.52 -0.32
CA GLY A 350 6.84 21.46 0.53
C GLY A 350 6.08 21.89 1.79
N ALA A 351 4.98 21.23 2.14
CA ALA A 351 4.31 21.46 3.41
C ALA A 351 5.03 20.72 4.56
N PRO A 352 5.12 21.31 5.77
CA PRO A 352 5.70 20.67 6.93
C PRO A 352 5.00 19.33 7.25
N LEU A 353 5.77 18.28 7.48
CA LEU A 353 5.25 16.93 7.65
C LEU A 353 5.71 16.27 8.96
N ILE A 354 7.00 16.26 9.23
CA ILE A 354 7.59 15.59 10.40
C ILE A 354 8.40 16.60 11.21
N PRO A 355 8.04 16.84 12.49
CA PRO A 355 8.81 17.72 13.35
C PRO A 355 10.17 17.13 13.72
N VAL A 356 11.11 18.02 14.06
CA VAL A 356 12.45 17.62 14.55
C VAL A 356 12.31 16.76 15.81
N GLY A 357 13.08 15.67 15.86
CA GLY A 357 13.10 14.73 16.99
C GLY A 357 12.05 13.65 16.94
N GLU A 358 11.11 13.71 15.98
CA GLU A 358 10.10 12.67 15.79
C GLU A 358 10.77 11.35 15.39
N ILE A 359 10.23 10.23 15.87
CA ILE A 359 10.68 8.88 15.52
C ILE A 359 9.51 8.15 14.84
N ARG A 360 9.78 7.55 13.69
CA ARG A 360 8.78 6.71 13.02
C ARG A 360 8.44 5.50 13.87
N ASP A 361 7.16 5.18 14.02
CA ASP A 361 6.69 3.96 14.67
C ASP A 361 7.34 2.71 14.05
N GLY A 362 7.68 1.72 14.86
CA GLY A 362 8.37 0.50 14.42
C GLY A 362 9.78 0.69 13.87
N GLY A 363 10.31 1.91 13.87
CA GLY A 363 11.71 2.20 13.56
C GLY A 363 12.09 2.00 12.10
N SER A 364 13.13 1.21 11.82
CA SER A 364 13.71 1.07 10.48
C SER A 364 12.82 0.32 9.49
N TYR A 365 13.08 0.54 8.19
CA TYR A 365 12.45 -0.20 7.10
C TYR A 365 12.56 -1.71 7.28
N THR A 366 13.75 -2.20 7.61
CA THR A 366 13.99 -3.64 7.79
C THR A 366 13.17 -4.20 8.95
N HIS A 367 13.08 -3.46 10.06
CA HIS A 367 12.29 -3.89 11.21
C HIS A 367 10.79 -3.89 10.87
N ARG A 368 10.25 -2.81 10.34
CA ARG A 368 8.82 -2.69 9.97
C ARG A 368 8.38 -3.76 8.96
N MET A 369 9.17 -3.99 7.92
CA MET A 369 8.83 -4.98 6.89
C MET A 369 9.17 -6.41 7.31
N GLY A 370 10.03 -6.59 8.31
CA GLY A 370 10.40 -7.87 8.89
C GLY A 370 9.48 -8.36 10.02
N THR A 371 8.83 -7.43 10.74
CA THR A 371 7.87 -7.74 11.82
C THR A 371 6.43 -7.61 11.33
N ASN A 372 6.07 -8.32 10.28
CA ASN A 372 4.68 -8.42 9.88
C ASN A 372 3.99 -9.58 10.61
N TRP A 373 2.65 -9.56 10.66
CA TRP A 373 1.82 -10.55 11.34
C TRP A 373 2.09 -12.01 10.93
N LYS A 374 2.73 -12.23 9.77
CA LYS A 374 3.09 -13.55 9.24
C LYS A 374 4.30 -14.17 9.92
N GLN A 375 5.11 -13.40 10.62
CA GLN A 375 6.41 -13.85 11.15
C GLN A 375 6.37 -14.32 12.60
N LYS A 376 5.32 -13.99 13.36
CA LYS A 376 5.17 -14.48 14.74
C LYS A 376 4.32 -15.74 14.76
N LYS A 377 4.96 -16.88 14.46
CA LYS A 377 4.52 -18.17 14.99
C LYS A 377 5.30 -18.43 16.27
N ASP A 378 4.63 -18.29 17.41
CA ASP A 378 4.90 -19.03 18.62
C ASP A 378 3.71 -19.91 18.95
#